data_d7e4b3399c2fbe758ba7688d71460fd9
#
_entry.id   d7e4b3399c2fbe758ba7688d71460fd9
#
_cell.length_a   1.000
_cell.length_b   1.000
_cell.length_c   1.000
_cell.angle_alpha   90.00
_cell.angle_beta   90.00
_cell.angle_gamma   90.00
#
_symmetry.space_group_name_H-M   'P 1'
#
loop_
_entity.id
_entity.type
_entity.pdbx_description
1 polymer ?
#
loop_
_entity_poly.entity_id
_entity_poly.type
_entity_poly.pdbx_seq_one_letter_code
_entity_poly.pdbx_strand_id
1 'polypeptide(L)'
;VSAQEAQWSEFVGNHAGDGILHALRTGPYSFETGGFLPEVVIGYETWGTLDEQGSNAVLIQHALTGDSHVSSGDSAEAGWWEGFVGPGKTVDTERFFVVCVNMLGGCYGSSGPSSLDPEGVPWGSRFPFTTVKDSVRIEARLADELGVDVWHTVLGGSMGGARALEWAVEFPQRVERAVVVAATTASSAEQIAFAQAQCAAIRLDPAFADGDYYAAQAPGPVAGLGIARRIAHITYRSEPEMEVRFGRAHQLGENPLGSPARDRGRYQVESYLDHQASKLVSRFDANSYLVLTEALMSHDVGRGYGSVDAALARTAGVRFLVAAVDSDRLYWPEQSERLAASLPVPVPVNYITSPIGHDGFLTDIDQLSPVLESDFLSPEH
;
A
#
# COMPACT_ATOMS: atom_id res chain seq x y z
N VAL A 1 -1.45 -21.49 0.68
CA VAL A 1 -0.74 -20.89 1.81
C VAL A 1 -1.65 -21.08 3.00
N SER A 2 -1.26 -21.92 3.97
CA SER A 2 -1.98 -22.06 5.22
C SER A 2 -2.05 -20.67 5.85
N ALA A 3 -3.26 -20.21 6.15
CA ALA A 3 -3.43 -19.08 7.07
C ALA A 3 -2.63 -19.46 8.34
N GLN A 4 -1.52 -18.78 8.57
CA GLN A 4 -0.91 -18.79 9.87
C GLN A 4 -1.99 -18.28 10.80
N GLU A 5 -2.40 -19.12 11.76
CA GLU A 5 -3.19 -18.68 12.88
C GLU A 5 -2.35 -17.60 13.57
N ALA A 6 -2.65 -16.34 13.25
CA ALA A 6 -2.13 -15.22 13.99
C ALA A 6 -2.51 -15.47 15.44
N GLN A 7 -1.56 -15.49 16.34
CA GLN A 7 -1.86 -15.51 17.77
C GLN A 7 -2.57 -14.20 18.07
N TRP A 8 -3.88 -14.29 18.17
CA TRP A 8 -4.77 -13.17 18.49
C TRP A 8 -4.51 -12.77 19.94
N SER A 9 -3.69 -11.77 20.17
CA SER A 9 -3.65 -11.12 21.48
C SER A 9 -4.76 -10.07 21.49
N GLU A 10 -5.75 -10.25 22.39
CA GLU A 10 -6.62 -9.13 22.75
C GLU A 10 -5.73 -8.04 23.34
N PHE A 11 -5.62 -6.93 22.62
CA PHE A 11 -4.86 -5.77 23.08
C PHE A 11 -5.61 -5.14 24.27
N VAL A 12 -5.15 -5.41 25.46
CA VAL A 12 -5.61 -4.75 26.69
C VAL A 12 -4.55 -3.71 27.06
N GLY A 13 -4.73 -2.50 26.59
CA GLY A 13 -4.31 -1.27 27.21
C GLY A 13 -2.90 -1.17 27.81
N ASN A 14 -1.85 -1.32 27.00
CA ASN A 14 -0.56 -0.69 27.27
C ASN A 14 0.06 -0.30 25.92
N HIS A 15 0.19 0.98 25.65
CA HIS A 15 0.50 1.55 24.33
C HIS A 15 2.00 1.47 23.99
N ALA A 16 2.67 0.38 24.31
CA ALA A 16 4.04 0.11 23.86
C ALA A 16 3.99 -0.82 22.65
N GLY A 17 4.44 -0.35 21.50
CA GLY A 17 4.49 -1.10 20.26
C GLY A 17 5.68 -2.05 20.22
N ASP A 18 5.47 -3.26 19.72
CA ASP A 18 6.44 -4.36 19.67
C ASP A 18 6.80 -4.81 18.24
N GLY A 19 6.15 -4.26 17.20
CA GLY A 19 6.32 -4.70 15.82
C GLY A 19 5.75 -6.09 15.56
N ILE A 20 4.75 -6.51 16.33
CA ILE A 20 4.03 -7.78 16.18
C ILE A 20 2.66 -7.51 15.57
N LEU A 21 2.19 -8.41 14.72
CA LEU A 21 0.88 -8.30 14.10
C LEU A 21 -0.23 -8.50 15.14
N HIS A 22 -1.02 -7.45 15.33
CA HIS A 22 -2.24 -7.45 16.13
C HIS A 22 -3.47 -7.42 15.23
N ALA A 23 -4.64 -7.72 15.81
CA ALA A 23 -5.90 -7.64 15.10
C ALA A 23 -6.99 -7.06 15.99
N LEU A 24 -7.76 -6.12 15.42
CA LEU A 24 -8.92 -5.50 16.05
C LEU A 24 -10.19 -5.91 15.32
N ARG A 25 -11.22 -6.34 16.07
CA ARG A 25 -12.58 -6.53 15.57
C ARG A 25 -13.36 -5.22 15.71
N THR A 26 -13.81 -4.66 14.59
CA THR A 26 -14.45 -3.34 14.58
C THR A 26 -15.98 -3.38 14.44
N GLY A 27 -16.57 -4.59 14.43
CA GLY A 27 -18.02 -4.78 14.21
C GLY A 27 -18.44 -4.60 12.73
N PRO A 28 -19.74 -4.40 12.48
CA PRO A 28 -20.29 -4.38 11.14
C PRO A 28 -19.88 -3.13 10.36
N TYR A 29 -19.77 -3.27 9.02
CA TYR A 29 -19.44 -2.18 8.12
C TYR A 29 -20.24 -2.24 6.81
N SER A 30 -20.80 -1.08 6.41
CA SER A 30 -21.41 -0.87 5.11
C SER A 30 -20.47 -0.08 4.22
N PHE A 31 -20.10 -0.65 3.09
CA PHE A 31 -19.18 -0.07 2.13
C PHE A 31 -19.77 1.09 1.37
N GLU A 32 -18.94 2.02 0.91
CA GLU A 32 -19.35 3.18 0.10
C GLU A 32 -20.16 2.77 -1.13
N THR A 33 -19.85 1.63 -1.72
CA THR A 33 -20.49 1.09 -2.93
C THR A 33 -21.72 0.21 -2.66
N GLY A 34 -22.12 0.05 -1.38
CA GLY A 34 -23.32 -0.69 -0.98
C GLY A 34 -23.11 -2.13 -0.54
N GLY A 35 -21.88 -2.61 -0.45
CA GLY A 35 -21.57 -3.91 0.18
C GLY A 35 -21.69 -3.86 1.71
N PHE A 36 -21.67 -5.04 2.36
CA PHE A 36 -21.78 -5.16 3.81
C PHE A 36 -20.96 -6.34 4.33
N LEU A 37 -20.23 -6.10 5.42
CA LEU A 37 -19.63 -7.16 6.24
C LEU A 37 -20.23 -7.10 7.65
N PRO A 38 -20.66 -8.25 8.22
CA PRO A 38 -21.22 -8.30 9.58
C PRO A 38 -20.15 -8.03 10.64
N GLU A 39 -18.89 -8.27 10.30
CA GLU A 39 -17.74 -7.97 11.13
C GLU A 39 -16.54 -7.65 10.23
N VAL A 40 -15.79 -6.63 10.60
CA VAL A 40 -14.51 -6.30 9.99
C VAL A 40 -13.40 -6.47 11.02
N VAL A 41 -12.36 -7.19 10.61
CA VAL A 41 -11.10 -7.32 11.36
C VAL A 41 -10.06 -6.45 10.69
N ILE A 42 -9.25 -5.75 11.48
CA ILE A 42 -8.09 -4.99 11.03
C ILE A 42 -6.83 -5.57 11.62
N GLY A 43 -5.91 -5.98 10.74
CA GLY A 43 -4.54 -6.34 11.09
C GLY A 43 -3.65 -5.10 11.09
N TYR A 44 -2.84 -4.91 12.13
CA TYR A 44 -1.94 -3.77 12.27
C TYR A 44 -0.74 -4.12 13.13
N GLU A 45 0.30 -3.33 13.00
CA GLU A 45 1.48 -3.38 13.85
C GLU A 45 1.78 -1.99 14.41
N THR A 46 2.43 -1.94 15.58
CA THR A 46 2.79 -0.69 16.25
C THR A 46 4.22 -0.72 16.77
N TRP A 47 4.85 0.45 16.86
CA TRP A 47 6.20 0.65 17.42
C TRP A 47 6.21 1.91 18.27
N GLY A 48 7.08 1.95 19.27
CA GLY A 48 7.19 3.08 20.18
C GLY A 48 6.05 3.16 21.18
N THR A 49 5.86 4.32 21.81
CA THR A 49 4.89 4.52 22.88
C THR A 49 4.07 5.77 22.61
N LEU A 50 2.75 5.66 22.71
CA LEU A 50 1.85 6.81 22.63
C LEU A 50 2.03 7.67 23.89
N ASP A 51 2.21 8.96 23.71
CA ASP A 51 2.31 9.90 24.83
C ASP A 51 0.96 10.11 25.54
N GLU A 52 0.99 10.69 26.74
CA GLU A 52 -0.23 10.90 27.54
C GLU A 52 -1.24 11.85 26.87
N GLN A 53 -0.79 12.68 25.94
CA GLN A 53 -1.60 13.64 25.20
C GLN A 53 -2.12 13.04 23.87
N GLY A 54 -1.62 11.87 23.45
CA GLY A 54 -1.93 11.28 22.15
C GLY A 54 -1.37 12.07 20.97
N SER A 55 -0.33 12.89 21.20
CA SER A 55 0.14 13.89 20.24
C SER A 55 1.26 13.40 19.31
N ASN A 56 1.86 12.24 19.58
CA ASN A 56 3.02 11.71 18.86
C ASN A 56 2.71 10.53 17.94
N ALA A 57 1.45 10.35 17.55
CA ALA A 57 1.06 9.21 16.74
C ALA A 57 1.35 9.44 15.25
N VAL A 58 2.05 8.51 14.60
CA VAL A 58 2.35 8.51 13.17
C VAL A 58 1.72 7.29 12.50
N LEU A 59 0.89 7.52 11.47
CA LEU A 59 0.30 6.46 10.67
C LEU A 59 1.07 6.26 9.38
N ILE A 60 1.60 5.07 9.16
CA ILE A 60 2.26 4.68 7.92
C ILE A 60 1.32 3.82 7.07
N GLN A 61 1.23 4.16 5.79
CA GLN A 61 0.36 3.53 4.82
C GLN A 61 1.18 2.77 3.77
N HIS A 62 1.04 1.43 3.73
CA HIS A 62 1.76 0.59 2.77
C HIS A 62 1.22 0.70 1.34
N ALA A 63 2.06 0.34 0.36
CA ALA A 63 1.71 0.27 -1.06
C ALA A 63 0.91 -1.01 -1.41
N LEU A 64 0.47 -1.15 -2.68
CA LEU A 64 -0.49 -2.15 -3.19
C LEU A 64 -0.24 -3.59 -2.68
N THR A 65 1.00 -4.05 -2.68
CA THR A 65 1.37 -5.41 -2.26
C THR A 65 2.25 -5.43 -1.02
N GLY A 66 2.23 -4.35 -0.25
CA GLY A 66 2.86 -4.26 1.07
C GLY A 66 1.98 -4.87 2.17
N ASP A 67 2.44 -4.71 3.38
CA ASP A 67 1.80 -5.15 4.61
C ASP A 67 2.11 -4.18 5.76
N SER A 68 1.65 -4.50 6.96
CA SER A 68 1.89 -3.67 8.16
C SER A 68 3.33 -3.71 8.66
N HIS A 69 4.16 -4.66 8.21
CA HIS A 69 5.51 -4.87 8.75
C HIS A 69 6.52 -3.85 8.20
N VAL A 70 6.45 -2.61 8.68
CA VAL A 70 7.28 -1.50 8.19
C VAL A 70 8.70 -1.50 8.76
N SER A 71 8.87 -2.04 9.97
CA SER A 71 10.16 -2.16 10.68
C SER A 71 10.19 -3.45 11.50
N SER A 72 11.36 -3.98 11.78
CA SER A 72 11.52 -5.25 12.50
C SER A 72 10.96 -5.23 13.92
N GLY A 73 11.08 -4.12 14.65
CA GLY A 73 10.73 -4.10 16.07
C GLY A 73 11.37 -5.26 16.82
N ASP A 74 10.56 -6.06 17.53
CA ASP A 74 10.98 -7.29 18.20
C ASP A 74 10.98 -8.53 17.27
N SER A 75 10.56 -8.37 16.00
CA SER A 75 10.60 -9.42 14.98
C SER A 75 12.03 -9.70 14.50
N ALA A 76 12.30 -10.95 14.08
CA ALA A 76 13.53 -11.30 13.40
C ALA A 76 13.53 -10.95 11.90
N GLU A 77 12.37 -10.58 11.34
CA GLU A 77 12.22 -10.21 9.95
C GLU A 77 12.39 -8.70 9.78
N ALA A 78 13.10 -8.28 8.73
CA ALA A 78 13.27 -6.87 8.42
C ALA A 78 11.99 -6.30 7.79
N GLY A 79 11.57 -5.11 8.23
CA GLY A 79 10.46 -4.39 7.63
C GLY A 79 10.80 -3.80 6.26
N TRP A 80 9.78 -3.44 5.49
CA TRP A 80 9.97 -2.91 4.12
C TRP A 80 10.54 -1.48 4.09
N TRP A 81 10.51 -0.74 5.21
CA TRP A 81 11.19 0.55 5.43
C TRP A 81 12.14 0.52 6.62
N GLU A 82 12.81 -0.59 6.85
CA GLU A 82 13.75 -0.82 7.95
C GLU A 82 14.82 0.28 8.10
N GLY A 83 15.27 0.87 7.01
CA GLY A 83 16.23 1.98 7.03
C GLY A 83 15.64 3.34 7.40
N PHE A 84 14.32 3.49 7.34
CA PHE A 84 13.62 4.76 7.46
C PHE A 84 12.78 4.86 8.74
N VAL A 85 12.28 3.75 9.26
CA VAL A 85 11.47 3.64 10.47
C VAL A 85 12.21 2.81 11.51
N GLY A 86 12.31 3.29 12.74
CA GLY A 86 12.94 2.58 13.85
C GLY A 86 13.65 3.54 14.81
N PRO A 87 14.31 3.02 15.86
CA PRO A 87 15.01 3.82 16.83
C PRO A 87 16.11 4.69 16.18
N GLY A 88 16.05 6.01 16.39
CA GLY A 88 17.00 6.97 15.83
C GLY A 88 16.97 7.09 14.30
N LYS A 89 15.91 6.62 13.63
CA LYS A 89 15.69 6.79 12.18
C LYS A 89 14.86 8.03 11.89
N THR A 90 14.60 8.33 10.62
CA THR A 90 13.78 9.47 10.22
C THR A 90 12.42 9.45 10.90
N VAL A 91 11.72 8.31 10.87
CA VAL A 91 10.55 8.09 11.72
C VAL A 91 11.02 7.35 12.98
N ASP A 92 11.38 8.14 13.98
CA ASP A 92 12.04 7.66 15.19
C ASP A 92 11.03 7.07 16.19
N THR A 93 11.08 5.76 16.36
CA THR A 93 10.17 5.02 17.25
C THR A 93 10.50 5.22 18.75
N GLU A 94 11.61 5.88 19.11
CA GLU A 94 11.86 6.33 20.47
C GLU A 94 11.08 7.62 20.80
N ARG A 95 10.58 8.33 19.80
CA ARG A 95 9.85 9.58 19.91
C ARG A 95 8.40 9.47 19.51
N PHE A 96 8.10 8.67 18.51
CA PHE A 96 6.78 8.52 17.91
C PHE A 96 6.16 7.16 18.21
N PHE A 97 4.86 7.15 18.44
CA PHE A 97 4.04 5.98 18.37
C PHE A 97 3.65 5.74 16.89
N VAL A 98 4.31 4.78 16.28
CA VAL A 98 4.12 4.46 14.86
C VAL A 98 3.12 3.34 14.71
N VAL A 99 2.15 3.52 13.83
CA VAL A 99 1.13 2.53 13.48
C VAL A 99 1.19 2.26 11.98
N CYS A 100 1.20 0.99 11.59
CA CYS A 100 1.03 0.57 10.19
C CYS A 100 -0.11 -0.44 10.09
N VAL A 101 -1.04 -0.21 9.15
CA VAL A 101 -2.29 -0.96 9.05
C VAL A 101 -2.36 -1.72 7.74
N ASN A 102 -2.66 -3.02 7.82
CA ASN A 102 -2.98 -3.83 6.65
C ASN A 102 -4.31 -3.37 6.03
N MET A 103 -4.27 -2.93 4.78
CA MET A 103 -5.45 -2.41 4.08
C MET A 103 -6.58 -3.42 4.03
N LEU A 104 -7.82 -2.94 4.26
CA LEU A 104 -9.04 -3.71 4.06
C LEU A 104 -9.11 -4.30 2.64
N GLY A 105 -9.41 -5.58 2.53
CA GLY A 105 -9.37 -6.33 1.27
C GLY A 105 -8.03 -7.03 1.00
N GLY A 106 -7.00 -6.79 1.81
CA GLY A 106 -5.70 -7.46 1.74
C GLY A 106 -5.71 -8.89 2.33
N CYS A 107 -4.52 -9.50 2.42
CA CYS A 107 -4.36 -10.89 2.86
C CYS A 107 -3.41 -11.05 4.06
N TYR A 108 -3.11 -9.97 4.78
CA TYR A 108 -2.16 -9.96 5.91
C TYR A 108 -2.83 -9.59 7.25
N GLY A 109 -4.00 -10.19 7.55
CA GLY A 109 -4.66 -10.06 8.84
C GLY A 109 -5.88 -9.15 8.86
N SER A 110 -6.03 -8.22 7.93
CA SER A 110 -7.30 -7.50 7.74
C SER A 110 -8.31 -8.34 6.97
N SER A 111 -9.60 -8.08 7.19
CA SER A 111 -10.68 -8.71 6.43
C SER A 111 -10.47 -8.54 4.94
N GLY A 112 -10.54 -9.63 4.20
CA GLY A 112 -10.35 -9.70 2.76
C GLY A 112 -11.02 -10.94 2.18
N PRO A 113 -10.85 -11.20 0.88
CA PRO A 113 -11.47 -12.35 0.20
C PRO A 113 -11.15 -13.71 0.82
N SER A 114 -9.98 -13.89 1.40
CA SER A 114 -9.59 -15.14 2.09
C SER A 114 -10.17 -15.28 3.49
N SER A 115 -10.75 -14.22 4.07
CA SER A 115 -11.41 -14.26 5.37
C SER A 115 -12.69 -15.09 5.31
N LEU A 116 -13.04 -15.72 6.42
CA LEU A 116 -14.25 -16.53 6.52
C LEU A 116 -15.49 -15.65 6.73
N ASP A 117 -16.57 -16.03 6.07
CA ASP A 117 -17.90 -15.49 6.34
C ASP A 117 -18.51 -16.12 7.61
N PRO A 118 -19.69 -15.70 8.07
CA PRO A 118 -20.34 -16.27 9.25
C PRO A 118 -20.64 -17.78 9.17
N GLU A 119 -20.71 -18.34 7.98
CA GLU A 119 -20.90 -19.76 7.71
C GLU A 119 -19.58 -20.56 7.71
N GLY A 120 -18.43 -19.88 7.89
CA GLY A 120 -17.10 -20.48 7.88
C GLY A 120 -16.53 -20.77 6.49
N VAL A 121 -17.04 -20.09 5.46
CA VAL A 121 -16.58 -20.20 4.07
C VAL A 121 -15.81 -18.92 3.69
N PRO A 122 -14.67 -19.02 2.97
CA PRO A 122 -14.00 -17.83 2.47
C PRO A 122 -14.94 -16.92 1.67
N TRP A 123 -14.82 -15.61 1.86
CA TRP A 123 -15.63 -14.66 1.10
C TRP A 123 -15.42 -14.79 -0.42
N GLY A 124 -14.19 -15.05 -0.85
CA GLY A 124 -13.86 -15.21 -2.27
C GLY A 124 -14.33 -14.03 -3.10
N SER A 125 -14.96 -14.33 -4.23
CA SER A 125 -15.55 -13.33 -5.15
C SER A 125 -16.75 -12.58 -4.56
N ARG A 126 -17.29 -13.03 -3.43
CA ARG A 126 -18.39 -12.34 -2.71
C ARG A 126 -17.92 -11.20 -1.82
N PHE A 127 -16.58 -11.03 -1.67
CA PHE A 127 -16.05 -9.93 -0.86
C PHE A 127 -16.49 -8.59 -1.46
N PRO A 128 -17.00 -7.63 -0.64
CA PRO A 128 -17.51 -6.38 -1.16
C PRO A 128 -16.47 -5.56 -1.92
N PHE A 129 -16.92 -4.81 -2.93
CA PHE A 129 -16.06 -3.82 -3.58
C PHE A 129 -15.59 -2.81 -2.56
N THR A 130 -14.28 -2.71 -2.40
CA THR A 130 -13.62 -1.87 -1.40
C THR A 130 -13.03 -0.64 -2.08
N THR A 131 -13.18 0.53 -1.48
CA THR A 131 -12.53 1.76 -1.92
C THR A 131 -11.39 2.15 -0.96
N VAL A 132 -10.51 3.05 -1.40
CA VAL A 132 -9.50 3.65 -0.51
C VAL A 132 -10.18 4.35 0.67
N LYS A 133 -11.32 5.00 0.43
CA LYS A 133 -12.13 5.66 1.46
C LYS A 133 -12.69 4.68 2.49
N ASP A 134 -13.16 3.50 2.08
CA ASP A 134 -13.60 2.46 3.01
C ASP A 134 -12.48 2.03 3.94
N SER A 135 -11.25 1.83 3.42
CA SER A 135 -10.09 1.50 4.24
C SER A 135 -9.81 2.57 5.29
N VAL A 136 -9.75 3.82 4.88
CA VAL A 136 -9.51 4.96 5.79
C VAL A 136 -10.59 5.07 6.88
N ARG A 137 -11.87 4.85 6.54
CA ARG A 137 -12.97 4.86 7.51
C ARG A 137 -12.86 3.75 8.55
N ILE A 138 -12.39 2.58 8.14
CA ILE A 138 -12.14 1.47 9.07
C ILE A 138 -10.90 1.73 9.91
N GLU A 139 -9.83 2.30 9.34
CA GLU A 139 -8.64 2.73 10.07
C GLU A 139 -8.97 3.78 11.14
N ALA A 140 -9.97 4.63 10.90
CA ALA A 140 -10.42 5.59 11.91
C ALA A 140 -11.00 4.92 13.17
N ARG A 141 -11.64 3.74 13.03
CA ARG A 141 -12.09 2.94 14.19
C ARG A 141 -10.91 2.36 14.97
N LEU A 142 -9.84 1.96 14.27
CA LEU A 142 -8.61 1.54 14.93
C LEU A 142 -7.97 2.69 15.70
N ALA A 143 -7.92 3.88 15.11
CA ALA A 143 -7.40 5.07 15.79
C ALA A 143 -8.17 5.37 17.09
N ASP A 144 -9.51 5.24 17.07
CA ASP A 144 -10.35 5.42 18.26
C ASP A 144 -9.98 4.41 19.37
N GLU A 145 -9.77 3.14 19.03
CA GLU A 145 -9.38 2.08 19.99
C GLU A 145 -7.96 2.27 20.52
N LEU A 146 -7.06 2.81 19.70
CA LEU A 146 -5.69 3.12 20.13
C LEU A 146 -5.60 4.42 20.96
N GLY A 147 -6.69 5.18 21.09
CA GLY A 147 -6.70 6.47 21.78
C GLY A 147 -6.03 7.58 20.97
N VAL A 148 -5.98 7.46 19.66
CA VAL A 148 -5.41 8.45 18.74
C VAL A 148 -6.53 9.32 18.17
N ASP A 149 -6.76 10.47 18.79
CA ASP A 149 -7.75 11.44 18.31
C ASP A 149 -7.28 12.15 17.03
N VAL A 150 -6.01 12.50 16.98
CA VAL A 150 -5.37 13.22 15.88
C VAL A 150 -4.02 12.59 15.54
N TRP A 151 -3.83 12.24 14.29
CA TRP A 151 -2.52 11.82 13.80
C TRP A 151 -1.59 13.01 13.67
N HIS A 152 -0.45 12.97 14.35
CA HIS A 152 0.64 13.90 14.14
C HIS A 152 1.07 13.93 12.68
N THR A 153 1.22 12.75 12.08
CA THR A 153 1.55 12.63 10.65
C THR A 153 0.92 11.35 10.07
N VAL A 154 0.32 11.47 8.89
CA VAL A 154 -0.06 10.33 8.04
C VAL A 154 0.86 10.31 6.83
N LEU A 155 1.57 9.20 6.61
CA LEU A 155 2.64 9.08 5.63
C LEU A 155 2.44 7.86 4.75
N GLY A 156 2.56 8.01 3.43
CA GLY A 156 2.57 6.87 2.53
C GLY A 156 3.04 7.18 1.12
N GLY A 157 3.46 6.12 0.42
CA GLY A 157 3.84 6.18 -0.99
C GLY A 157 2.92 5.33 -1.87
N SER A 158 2.72 5.74 -3.13
CA SER A 158 1.88 5.02 -4.09
C SER A 158 0.43 4.89 -3.57
N MET A 159 -0.12 3.68 -3.48
CA MET A 159 -1.42 3.43 -2.83
C MET A 159 -1.44 3.95 -1.38
N GLY A 160 -0.33 3.87 -0.66
CA GLY A 160 -0.20 4.47 0.67
C GLY A 160 -0.31 5.99 0.64
N GLY A 161 0.19 6.64 -0.40
CA GLY A 161 0.03 8.08 -0.63
C GLY A 161 -1.43 8.46 -0.93
N ALA A 162 -2.13 7.64 -1.71
CA ALA A 162 -3.58 7.81 -1.93
C ALA A 162 -4.37 7.68 -0.62
N ARG A 163 -4.00 6.71 0.26
CA ARG A 163 -4.61 6.54 1.59
C ARG A 163 -4.30 7.72 2.51
N ALA A 164 -3.06 8.23 2.51
CA ALA A 164 -2.68 9.41 3.30
C ALA A 164 -3.46 10.66 2.86
N LEU A 165 -3.62 10.86 1.55
CA LEU A 165 -4.44 11.95 1.02
C LEU A 165 -5.92 11.79 1.37
N GLU A 166 -6.46 10.59 1.26
CA GLU A 166 -7.85 10.29 1.62
C GLU A 166 -8.12 10.52 3.11
N TRP A 167 -7.16 10.20 4.00
CA TRP A 167 -7.23 10.54 5.42
C TRP A 167 -7.38 12.04 5.65
N ALA A 168 -6.55 12.84 4.97
CA ALA A 168 -6.61 14.29 5.08
C ALA A 168 -7.93 14.88 4.54
N VAL A 169 -8.52 14.27 3.51
CA VAL A 169 -9.78 14.71 2.92
C VAL A 169 -10.99 14.25 3.74
N GLU A 170 -11.02 13.00 4.16
CA GLU A 170 -12.18 12.43 4.88
C GLU A 170 -12.24 12.92 6.32
N PHE A 171 -11.08 13.02 7.00
CA PHE A 171 -10.96 13.40 8.41
C PHE A 171 -9.95 14.55 8.63
N PRO A 172 -10.14 15.72 8.01
CA PRO A 172 -9.17 16.81 8.07
C PRO A 172 -8.86 17.31 9.49
N GLN A 173 -9.80 17.15 10.43
CA GLN A 173 -9.61 17.51 11.83
C GLN A 173 -8.84 16.46 12.65
N ARG A 174 -8.56 15.30 12.05
CA ARG A 174 -7.84 14.17 12.67
C ARG A 174 -6.44 13.97 12.08
N VAL A 175 -5.96 14.88 11.25
CA VAL A 175 -4.65 14.84 10.62
C VAL A 175 -3.99 16.22 10.72
N GLU A 176 -2.86 16.31 11.40
CA GLU A 176 -2.10 17.57 11.42
C GLU A 176 -1.23 17.70 10.18
N ARG A 177 -0.57 16.61 9.78
CA ARG A 177 0.39 16.57 8.69
C ARG A 177 0.15 15.36 7.78
N ALA A 178 0.17 15.57 6.49
CA ALA A 178 0.05 14.51 5.47
C ALA A 178 1.28 14.53 4.55
N VAL A 179 1.95 13.39 4.44
CA VAL A 179 3.09 13.17 3.54
C VAL A 179 2.66 12.23 2.43
N VAL A 180 2.52 12.78 1.23
CA VAL A 180 2.00 12.08 0.05
C VAL A 180 3.13 11.92 -0.96
N VAL A 181 3.59 10.69 -1.16
CA VAL A 181 4.74 10.36 -2.02
C VAL A 181 4.28 9.56 -3.23
N ALA A 182 4.68 9.98 -4.42
CA ALA A 182 4.41 9.27 -5.69
C ALA A 182 2.95 8.82 -5.82
N ALA A 183 2.01 9.76 -5.64
CA ALA A 183 0.56 9.51 -5.68
C ALA A 183 -0.19 10.65 -6.38
N THR A 184 -1.49 10.47 -6.56
CA THR A 184 -2.34 11.42 -7.29
C THR A 184 -3.70 11.59 -6.59
N THR A 185 -4.45 12.61 -6.96
CA THR A 185 -5.81 12.87 -6.46
C THR A 185 -6.87 11.91 -7.01
N ALA A 186 -6.62 11.38 -8.22
CA ALA A 186 -7.50 10.39 -8.86
C ALA A 186 -6.67 9.56 -9.84
N SER A 187 -6.99 8.28 -9.97
CA SER A 187 -6.31 7.38 -10.89
C SER A 187 -6.52 7.80 -12.34
N SER A 188 -5.43 7.91 -13.09
CA SER A 188 -5.45 8.27 -14.50
C SER A 188 -5.94 7.12 -15.38
N ALA A 189 -6.34 7.45 -16.62
CA ALA A 189 -6.73 6.44 -17.61
C ALA A 189 -5.61 5.41 -17.86
N GLU A 190 -4.34 5.83 -17.86
CA GLU A 190 -3.19 4.93 -18.04
C GLU A 190 -3.03 3.97 -16.86
N GLN A 191 -3.13 4.47 -15.61
CA GLN A 191 -3.11 3.65 -14.40
C GLN A 191 -4.25 2.63 -14.40
N ILE A 192 -5.47 3.06 -14.76
CA ILE A 192 -6.65 2.18 -14.90
C ILE A 192 -6.39 1.11 -15.97
N ALA A 193 -5.80 1.47 -17.11
CA ALA A 193 -5.52 0.53 -18.20
C ALA A 193 -4.50 -0.54 -17.79
N PHE A 194 -3.40 -0.17 -17.13
CA PHE A 194 -2.44 -1.14 -16.60
C PHE A 194 -3.07 -2.06 -15.56
N ALA A 195 -3.87 -1.51 -14.64
CA ALA A 195 -4.57 -2.26 -13.62
C ALA A 195 -5.58 -3.24 -14.24
N GLN A 196 -6.36 -2.80 -15.22
CA GLN A 196 -7.31 -3.65 -15.95
C GLN A 196 -6.62 -4.85 -16.61
N ALA A 197 -5.47 -4.64 -17.27
CA ALA A 197 -4.71 -5.71 -17.89
C ALA A 197 -4.22 -6.75 -16.86
N GLN A 198 -3.80 -6.30 -15.68
CA GLN A 198 -3.38 -7.17 -14.57
C GLN A 198 -4.57 -7.97 -14.02
N CYS A 199 -5.71 -7.32 -13.77
CA CYS A 199 -6.93 -7.99 -13.31
C CYS A 199 -7.44 -9.02 -14.34
N ALA A 200 -7.40 -8.68 -15.63
CA ALA A 200 -7.80 -9.60 -16.70
C ALA A 200 -6.90 -10.84 -16.74
N ALA A 201 -5.58 -10.69 -16.56
CA ALA A 201 -4.66 -11.84 -16.52
C ALA A 201 -5.00 -12.82 -15.40
N ILE A 202 -5.38 -12.32 -14.22
CA ILE A 202 -5.81 -13.18 -13.09
C ILE A 202 -7.13 -13.88 -13.41
N ARG A 203 -8.14 -13.14 -13.91
CA ARG A 203 -9.48 -13.67 -14.17
C ARG A 203 -9.52 -14.67 -15.34
N LEU A 204 -8.57 -14.57 -16.27
CA LEU A 204 -8.45 -15.50 -17.40
C LEU A 204 -7.68 -16.77 -17.05
N ASP A 205 -7.04 -16.84 -15.89
CA ASP A 205 -6.39 -18.07 -15.43
C ASP A 205 -7.44 -19.16 -15.15
N PRO A 206 -7.37 -20.34 -15.78
CA PRO A 206 -8.34 -21.41 -15.54
C PRO A 206 -8.47 -21.82 -14.06
N ALA A 207 -7.42 -21.63 -13.25
CA ALA A 207 -7.42 -21.93 -11.82
C ALA A 207 -8.09 -20.84 -10.98
N PHE A 208 -8.55 -19.73 -11.57
CA PHE A 208 -9.25 -18.66 -10.86
C PHE A 208 -10.64 -19.11 -10.37
N ALA A 209 -11.31 -19.98 -11.11
CA ALA A 209 -12.62 -20.56 -10.75
C ALA A 209 -13.63 -19.49 -10.28
N ASP A 210 -13.78 -18.41 -11.04
CA ASP A 210 -14.63 -17.25 -10.73
C ASP A 210 -14.37 -16.63 -9.33
N GLY A 211 -13.17 -16.82 -8.77
CA GLY A 211 -12.73 -16.33 -7.46
C GLY A 211 -12.95 -17.32 -6.31
N ASP A 212 -13.47 -18.51 -6.56
CA ASP A 212 -13.78 -19.50 -5.52
C ASP A 212 -12.77 -20.66 -5.47
N TYR A 213 -11.48 -20.35 -5.67
CA TYR A 213 -10.39 -21.33 -5.69
C TYR A 213 -9.93 -21.81 -4.31
N TYR A 214 -10.39 -21.22 -3.21
CA TYR A 214 -9.92 -21.56 -1.85
C TYR A 214 -10.27 -23.00 -1.43
N ALA A 215 -11.39 -23.54 -1.90
CA ALA A 215 -11.82 -24.90 -1.57
C ALA A 215 -11.04 -25.98 -2.34
N ALA A 216 -10.35 -25.61 -3.41
CA ALA A 216 -9.55 -26.53 -4.19
C ALA A 216 -8.24 -26.86 -3.47
N GLN A 217 -7.84 -28.13 -3.44
CA GLN A 217 -6.52 -28.55 -2.94
C GLN A 217 -5.39 -28.24 -3.93
N ALA A 218 -5.60 -27.29 -4.83
CA ALA A 218 -4.66 -26.85 -5.87
C ALA A 218 -4.26 -25.39 -5.63
N PRO A 219 -3.08 -24.99 -6.08
CA PRO A 219 -2.73 -23.56 -6.12
C PRO A 219 -3.80 -22.79 -6.89
N GLY A 220 -4.21 -21.62 -6.37
CA GLY A 220 -5.11 -20.73 -7.09
C GLY A 220 -4.51 -20.23 -8.44
N PRO A 221 -4.95 -19.09 -8.96
CA PRO A 221 -4.57 -18.59 -10.29
C PRO A 221 -3.13 -18.03 -10.30
N VAL A 222 -2.15 -18.88 -10.02
CA VAL A 222 -0.74 -18.52 -9.89
C VAL A 222 -0.12 -18.01 -11.18
N ALA A 223 -0.57 -18.52 -12.33
CA ALA A 223 -0.09 -18.08 -13.64
C ALA A 223 -0.60 -16.65 -13.93
N GLY A 224 -1.89 -16.41 -13.73
CA GLY A 224 -2.51 -15.10 -13.90
C GLY A 224 -1.94 -14.05 -12.95
N LEU A 225 -1.81 -14.36 -11.66
CA LEU A 225 -1.18 -13.49 -10.67
C LEU A 225 0.29 -13.22 -11.02
N GLY A 226 1.01 -14.23 -11.51
CA GLY A 226 2.38 -14.07 -11.97
C GLY A 226 2.50 -13.12 -13.18
N ILE A 227 1.56 -13.16 -14.12
CA ILE A 227 1.51 -12.22 -15.26
C ILE A 227 1.20 -10.79 -14.75
N ALA A 228 0.21 -10.66 -13.86
CA ALA A 228 -0.13 -9.38 -13.25
C ALA A 228 1.10 -8.75 -12.57
N ARG A 229 1.88 -9.53 -11.83
CA ARG A 229 3.12 -9.04 -11.18
C ARG A 229 4.19 -8.61 -12.18
N ARG A 230 4.36 -9.32 -13.29
CA ARG A 230 5.30 -8.93 -14.35
C ARG A 230 4.93 -7.58 -14.96
N ILE A 231 3.65 -7.38 -15.28
CA ILE A 231 3.14 -6.09 -15.79
C ILE A 231 3.41 -4.99 -14.76
N ALA A 232 3.09 -5.21 -13.48
CA ALA A 232 3.35 -4.26 -12.40
C ALA A 232 4.84 -3.89 -12.32
N HIS A 233 5.75 -4.87 -12.31
CA HIS A 233 7.19 -4.58 -12.26
C HIS A 233 7.73 -3.81 -13.47
N ILE A 234 7.15 -4.00 -14.66
CA ILE A 234 7.49 -3.18 -15.83
C ILE A 234 7.11 -1.72 -15.58
N THR A 235 6.00 -1.44 -14.90
CA THR A 235 5.58 -0.07 -14.59
C THR A 235 6.31 0.54 -13.39
N TYR A 236 6.83 -0.28 -12.47
CA TYR A 236 7.56 0.18 -11.29
C TYR A 236 9.00 0.59 -11.59
N ARG A 237 9.56 0.15 -12.71
CA ARG A 237 10.94 0.41 -13.10
C ARG A 237 11.02 1.41 -14.25
N SER A 238 12.04 2.26 -14.23
CA SER A 238 12.34 3.14 -15.36
C SER A 238 12.97 2.36 -16.52
N GLU A 239 12.80 2.86 -17.72
CA GLU A 239 13.47 2.27 -18.90
C GLU A 239 15.00 2.35 -18.79
N PRO A 240 15.62 3.52 -18.41
CA PRO A 240 17.06 3.60 -18.25
C PRO A 240 17.64 2.63 -17.21
N GLU A 241 16.96 2.39 -16.10
CA GLU A 241 17.42 1.40 -15.10
C GLU A 241 17.38 -0.01 -15.66
N MET A 242 16.29 -0.36 -16.36
CA MET A 242 16.17 -1.68 -16.97
C MET A 242 17.22 -1.89 -18.07
N GLU A 243 17.51 -0.86 -18.89
CA GLU A 243 18.53 -0.94 -19.92
C GLU A 243 19.94 -1.09 -19.34
N VAL A 244 20.29 -0.29 -18.32
CA VAL A 244 21.59 -0.39 -17.64
C VAL A 244 21.77 -1.74 -16.95
N ARG A 245 20.71 -2.24 -16.32
CA ARG A 245 20.76 -3.46 -15.53
C ARG A 245 20.76 -4.73 -16.36
N PHE A 246 19.99 -4.79 -17.42
CA PHE A 246 19.75 -6.00 -18.19
C PHE A 246 20.18 -5.88 -19.65
N GLY A 247 19.96 -4.74 -20.29
CA GLY A 247 20.17 -4.54 -21.71
C GLY A 247 19.61 -5.69 -22.55
N ARG A 248 20.42 -6.24 -23.41
CA ARG A 248 20.10 -7.44 -24.20
C ARG A 248 20.85 -8.70 -23.72
N ALA A 249 21.31 -8.72 -22.47
CA ALA A 249 22.08 -9.82 -21.93
C ALA A 249 21.25 -11.11 -21.88
N HIS A 250 21.87 -12.21 -22.27
CA HIS A 250 21.28 -13.55 -22.18
C HIS A 250 21.36 -14.06 -20.74
N GLN A 251 20.33 -14.80 -20.31
CA GLN A 251 20.41 -15.55 -19.06
C GLN A 251 21.54 -16.58 -19.16
N LEU A 252 22.30 -16.71 -18.07
CA LEU A 252 23.49 -17.58 -18.05
C LEU A 252 23.16 -19.00 -18.52
N GLY A 253 23.87 -19.47 -19.52
CA GLY A 253 23.70 -20.80 -20.11
C GLY A 253 22.49 -20.94 -21.06
N GLU A 254 21.77 -19.85 -21.34
CA GLU A 254 20.59 -19.86 -22.22
C GLU A 254 20.85 -19.11 -23.53
N ASN A 255 20.16 -19.50 -24.60
CA ASN A 255 20.20 -18.82 -25.91
C ASN A 255 18.82 -18.34 -26.31
N PRO A 256 18.51 -17.02 -26.20
CA PRO A 256 17.21 -16.48 -26.62
C PRO A 256 16.88 -16.64 -28.09
N LEU A 257 17.87 -16.93 -28.93
CA LEU A 257 17.69 -17.19 -30.37
C LEU A 257 17.64 -18.69 -30.69
N GLY A 258 17.33 -19.52 -29.68
CA GLY A 258 17.25 -20.97 -29.86
C GLY A 258 16.14 -21.45 -30.79
N SER A 259 16.30 -22.64 -31.31
CA SER A 259 15.33 -23.29 -32.21
C SER A 259 14.98 -24.69 -31.69
N PRO A 260 13.68 -25.08 -31.68
CA PRO A 260 12.51 -24.32 -32.08
C PRO A 260 12.19 -23.15 -31.12
N ALA A 261 11.49 -22.13 -31.60
CA ALA A 261 11.24 -20.90 -30.83
C ALA A 261 10.55 -21.13 -29.47
N ARG A 262 9.73 -22.16 -29.33
CA ARG A 262 9.07 -22.53 -28.05
C ARG A 262 10.05 -22.98 -26.94
N ASP A 263 11.23 -23.45 -27.35
CA ASP A 263 12.26 -24.00 -26.45
C ASP A 263 13.46 -23.03 -26.36
N ARG A 264 13.30 -21.77 -26.79
CA ARG A 264 14.33 -20.75 -26.71
C ARG A 264 14.68 -20.46 -25.25
N GLY A 265 15.91 -20.04 -25.01
CA GLY A 265 16.32 -19.50 -23.74
C GLY A 265 15.78 -18.09 -23.47
N ARG A 266 16.16 -17.53 -22.35
CA ARG A 266 15.67 -16.24 -21.85
C ARG A 266 16.73 -15.14 -21.93
N TYR A 267 16.27 -13.91 -22.06
CA TYR A 267 17.04 -12.74 -21.67
C TYR A 267 17.06 -12.59 -20.13
N GLN A 268 18.04 -11.89 -19.57
CA GLN A 268 18.13 -11.66 -18.12
C GLN A 268 16.90 -10.95 -17.56
N VAL A 269 16.31 -10.00 -18.30
CA VAL A 269 15.09 -9.31 -17.89
C VAL A 269 13.89 -10.26 -17.75
N GLU A 270 13.80 -11.32 -18.60
CA GLU A 270 12.74 -12.34 -18.47
C GLU A 270 12.91 -13.12 -17.18
N SER A 271 14.15 -13.52 -16.85
CA SER A 271 14.47 -14.22 -15.60
C SER A 271 14.21 -13.34 -14.36
N TYR A 272 14.47 -12.05 -14.44
CA TYR A 272 14.11 -11.10 -13.39
C TYR A 272 12.60 -11.03 -13.16
N LEU A 273 11.81 -10.91 -14.23
CA LEU A 273 10.35 -10.87 -14.13
C LEU A 273 9.78 -12.19 -13.59
N ASP A 274 10.35 -13.34 -13.99
CA ASP A 274 9.99 -14.66 -13.45
C ASP A 274 10.24 -14.73 -11.94
N HIS A 275 11.38 -14.23 -11.48
CA HIS A 275 11.72 -14.19 -10.06
C HIS A 275 10.74 -13.31 -9.28
N GLN A 276 10.42 -12.12 -9.77
CA GLN A 276 9.48 -11.21 -9.11
C GLN A 276 8.04 -11.79 -9.07
N ALA A 277 7.63 -12.46 -10.13
CA ALA A 277 6.36 -13.16 -10.16
C ALA A 277 6.31 -14.27 -9.11
N SER A 278 7.34 -15.13 -9.05
CA SER A 278 7.42 -16.22 -8.07
C SER A 278 7.39 -15.71 -6.62
N LYS A 279 8.08 -14.62 -6.32
CA LYS A 279 8.06 -13.99 -4.99
C LYS A 279 6.67 -13.54 -4.59
N LEU A 280 5.91 -12.92 -5.49
CA LEU A 280 4.55 -12.48 -5.15
C LEU A 280 3.59 -13.67 -4.99
N VAL A 281 3.60 -14.59 -5.95
CA VAL A 281 2.71 -15.75 -5.96
C VAL A 281 2.87 -16.61 -4.70
N SER A 282 4.07 -16.67 -4.10
CA SER A 282 4.31 -17.43 -2.88
C SER A 282 3.72 -16.81 -1.62
N ARG A 283 3.35 -15.51 -1.63
CA ARG A 283 2.95 -14.78 -0.43
C ARG A 283 1.64 -14.01 -0.54
N PHE A 284 1.11 -13.79 -1.73
CA PHE A 284 -0.05 -12.90 -1.93
C PHE A 284 -1.24 -13.64 -2.52
N ASP A 285 -2.42 -13.30 -2.03
CA ASP A 285 -3.69 -13.85 -2.50
C ASP A 285 -4.18 -13.12 -3.76
N ALA A 286 -4.64 -13.89 -4.76
CA ALA A 286 -5.04 -13.33 -6.04
C ALA A 286 -6.34 -12.51 -5.98
N ASN A 287 -7.33 -12.92 -5.20
CA ASN A 287 -8.53 -12.11 -4.99
C ASN A 287 -8.22 -10.82 -4.23
N SER A 288 -7.34 -10.88 -3.23
CA SER A 288 -6.87 -9.67 -2.55
C SER A 288 -6.12 -8.74 -3.51
N TYR A 289 -5.33 -9.29 -4.44
CA TYR A 289 -4.71 -8.47 -5.49
C TYR A 289 -5.75 -7.77 -6.35
N LEU A 290 -6.83 -8.46 -6.75
CA LEU A 290 -7.94 -7.87 -7.51
C LEU A 290 -8.63 -6.76 -6.71
N VAL A 291 -9.02 -7.03 -5.46
CA VAL A 291 -9.73 -6.07 -4.60
C VAL A 291 -8.91 -4.80 -4.41
N LEU A 292 -7.64 -4.93 -4.03
CA LEU A 292 -6.77 -3.77 -3.80
C LEU A 292 -6.47 -3.01 -5.10
N THR A 293 -6.28 -3.71 -6.21
CA THR A 293 -6.06 -3.08 -7.52
C THR A 293 -7.31 -2.32 -7.96
N GLU A 294 -8.50 -2.87 -7.79
CA GLU A 294 -9.76 -2.21 -8.13
C GLU A 294 -10.06 -1.03 -7.19
N ALA A 295 -9.71 -1.13 -5.90
CA ALA A 295 -9.78 -0.01 -4.98
C ALA A 295 -8.92 1.17 -5.48
N LEU A 296 -7.70 0.88 -5.93
CA LEU A 296 -6.79 1.90 -6.47
C LEU A 296 -7.27 2.45 -7.83
N MET A 297 -7.78 1.59 -8.74
CA MET A 297 -8.40 2.03 -10.01
C MET A 297 -9.55 3.02 -9.77
N SER A 298 -10.34 2.80 -8.74
CA SER A 298 -11.49 3.62 -8.39
C SER A 298 -11.13 4.85 -7.55
N HIS A 299 -9.84 5.03 -7.21
CA HIS A 299 -9.42 6.16 -6.39
C HIS A 299 -9.73 7.50 -7.07
N ASP A 300 -10.48 8.33 -6.36
CA ASP A 300 -10.84 9.70 -6.70
C ASP A 300 -11.27 10.41 -5.40
N VAL A 301 -10.42 11.28 -4.89
CA VAL A 301 -10.73 12.04 -3.65
C VAL A 301 -11.93 12.97 -3.81
N GLY A 302 -12.28 13.34 -5.06
CA GLY A 302 -13.46 14.19 -5.36
C GLY A 302 -14.79 13.46 -5.23
N ARG A 303 -14.77 12.10 -5.20
CA ARG A 303 -15.99 11.31 -5.12
C ARG A 303 -16.73 11.59 -3.80
N GLY A 304 -18.00 11.98 -3.93
CA GLY A 304 -18.85 12.37 -2.80
C GLY A 304 -18.74 13.85 -2.42
N TYR A 305 -17.77 14.59 -2.98
CA TYR A 305 -17.57 16.02 -2.72
C TYR A 305 -17.85 16.91 -3.93
N GLY A 306 -18.21 16.34 -5.07
CA GLY A 306 -18.57 17.04 -6.30
C GLY A 306 -17.39 17.40 -7.21
N SER A 307 -16.20 17.59 -6.67
CA SER A 307 -14.94 17.75 -7.42
C SER A 307 -13.71 17.49 -6.55
N VAL A 308 -12.56 17.27 -7.19
CA VAL A 308 -11.27 17.21 -6.49
C VAL A 308 -10.97 18.50 -5.73
N ASP A 309 -11.25 19.67 -6.33
CA ASP A 309 -11.01 20.96 -5.67
C ASP A 309 -11.87 21.13 -4.42
N ALA A 310 -13.13 20.70 -4.47
CA ALA A 310 -14.02 20.75 -3.30
C ALA A 310 -13.56 19.79 -2.19
N ALA A 311 -13.04 18.63 -2.54
CA ALA A 311 -12.46 17.69 -1.59
C ALA A 311 -11.18 18.27 -0.95
N LEU A 312 -10.25 18.77 -1.76
CA LEU A 312 -9.01 19.37 -1.28
C LEU A 312 -9.26 20.62 -0.43
N ALA A 313 -10.26 21.43 -0.74
CA ALA A 313 -10.61 22.59 0.08
C ALA A 313 -10.92 22.24 1.56
N ARG A 314 -11.32 21.01 1.85
CA ARG A 314 -11.54 20.51 3.22
C ARG A 314 -10.26 20.42 4.03
N THR A 315 -9.11 20.29 3.37
CA THR A 315 -7.80 20.06 4.01
C THR A 315 -7.07 21.34 4.42
N ALA A 316 -7.77 22.48 4.48
CA ALA A 316 -7.14 23.79 4.75
C ALA A 316 -6.37 23.87 6.06
N GLY A 317 -6.68 23.01 7.04
CA GLY A 317 -5.96 22.92 8.32
C GLY A 317 -4.83 21.88 8.36
N VAL A 318 -4.64 21.12 7.28
CA VAL A 318 -3.63 20.07 7.22
C VAL A 318 -2.36 20.60 6.55
N ARG A 319 -1.20 20.33 7.13
CA ARG A 319 0.10 20.64 6.51
C ARG A 319 0.49 19.51 5.57
N PHE A 320 0.87 19.84 4.33
CA PHE A 320 1.25 18.84 3.33
C PHE A 320 2.74 18.86 3.00
N LEU A 321 3.33 17.68 2.86
CA LEU A 321 4.51 17.43 2.07
C LEU A 321 4.10 16.55 0.89
N VAL A 322 4.37 17.03 -0.32
CA VAL A 322 4.16 16.25 -1.55
C VAL A 322 5.52 15.93 -2.14
N ALA A 323 5.72 14.65 -2.48
CA ALA A 323 6.95 14.21 -3.10
C ALA A 323 6.69 13.34 -4.33
N ALA A 324 7.62 13.36 -5.27
CA ALA A 324 7.61 12.56 -6.50
C ALA A 324 8.97 11.90 -6.72
N VAL A 325 9.01 10.77 -7.40
CA VAL A 325 10.26 10.19 -7.92
C VAL A 325 10.46 10.73 -9.34
N ASP A 326 11.60 11.33 -9.63
CA ASP A 326 11.86 12.05 -10.88
C ASP A 326 11.81 11.16 -12.15
N SER A 327 12.07 9.85 -12.00
CA SER A 327 12.02 8.87 -13.09
C SER A 327 10.75 8.00 -13.09
N ASP A 328 9.75 8.33 -12.24
CA ASP A 328 8.49 7.57 -12.13
C ASP A 328 7.66 7.71 -13.42
N ARG A 329 7.28 6.57 -13.99
CA ARG A 329 6.42 6.49 -15.17
C ARG A 329 5.03 5.89 -14.89
N LEU A 330 4.79 5.44 -13.67
CA LEU A 330 3.48 4.97 -13.24
C LEU A 330 2.66 6.10 -12.60
N TYR A 331 3.32 6.86 -11.73
CA TYR A 331 2.80 8.11 -11.16
C TYR A 331 3.71 9.26 -11.62
N TRP A 332 3.44 9.75 -12.81
CA TRP A 332 4.24 10.83 -13.41
C TRP A 332 4.40 12.00 -12.45
N PRO A 333 5.60 12.59 -12.31
CA PRO A 333 5.86 13.72 -11.43
C PRO A 333 4.85 14.86 -11.55
N GLU A 334 4.34 15.11 -12.76
CA GLU A 334 3.32 16.13 -13.02
C GLU A 334 1.99 15.86 -12.31
N GLN A 335 1.72 14.62 -11.88
CA GLN A 335 0.53 14.32 -11.06
C GLN A 335 0.71 14.85 -9.64
N SER A 336 1.90 14.68 -9.06
CA SER A 336 2.27 15.26 -7.78
C SER A 336 2.33 16.79 -7.82
N GLU A 337 2.83 17.36 -8.94
CA GLU A 337 2.82 18.82 -9.16
C GLU A 337 1.39 19.38 -9.19
N ARG A 338 0.48 18.71 -9.90
CA ARG A 338 -0.95 19.10 -9.91
C ARG A 338 -1.58 19.01 -8.54
N LEU A 339 -1.34 17.92 -7.79
CA LEU A 339 -1.82 17.78 -6.42
C LEU A 339 -1.29 18.94 -5.56
N ALA A 340 0.01 19.19 -5.55
CA ALA A 340 0.66 20.22 -4.74
C ALA A 340 0.14 21.63 -5.05
N ALA A 341 -0.11 21.92 -6.33
CA ALA A 341 -0.67 23.20 -6.78
C ALA A 341 -2.16 23.36 -6.43
N SER A 342 -2.91 22.27 -6.34
CA SER A 342 -4.37 22.28 -6.04
C SER A 342 -4.71 22.28 -4.55
N LEU A 343 -3.72 22.14 -3.68
CA LEU A 343 -3.94 22.23 -2.22
C LEU A 343 -4.40 23.63 -1.82
N PRO A 344 -5.20 23.79 -0.75
CA PRO A 344 -5.64 25.11 -0.25
C PRO A 344 -4.48 26.06 0.03
N VAL A 345 -3.35 25.54 0.51
CA VAL A 345 -2.06 26.21 0.57
C VAL A 345 -1.12 25.43 -0.34
N PRO A 346 -0.82 25.93 -1.55
CA PRO A 346 0.10 25.25 -2.46
C PRO A 346 1.49 25.04 -1.82
N VAL A 347 2.07 23.87 -2.07
CA VAL A 347 3.37 23.48 -1.54
C VAL A 347 4.34 23.14 -2.68
N PRO A 348 5.66 23.25 -2.50
CA PRO A 348 6.60 22.72 -3.47
C PRO A 348 6.54 21.18 -3.50
N VAL A 349 6.88 20.61 -4.66
CA VAL A 349 7.11 19.15 -4.76
C VAL A 349 8.56 18.86 -4.39
N ASN A 350 8.75 17.91 -3.48
CA ASN A 350 10.06 17.37 -3.12
C ASN A 350 10.39 16.20 -4.04
N TYR A 351 11.48 16.29 -4.79
CA TYR A 351 11.87 15.23 -5.71
C TYR A 351 12.82 14.24 -5.05
N ILE A 352 12.48 12.96 -5.16
CA ILE A 352 13.39 11.86 -4.92
C ILE A 352 14.09 11.60 -6.23
N THR A 353 15.39 11.86 -6.30
CA THR A 353 16.21 11.57 -7.47
C THR A 353 16.62 10.11 -7.46
N SER A 354 15.99 9.32 -8.31
CA SER A 354 16.24 7.88 -8.40
C SER A 354 16.15 7.39 -9.84
N PRO A 355 17.13 6.63 -10.34
CA PRO A 355 17.02 6.02 -11.66
C PRO A 355 16.03 4.85 -11.71
N ILE A 356 15.56 4.38 -10.54
CA ILE A 356 14.81 3.12 -10.40
C ILE A 356 13.41 3.22 -11.01
N GLY A 357 12.78 4.39 -10.98
CA GLY A 357 11.37 4.57 -11.32
C GLY A 357 10.50 4.63 -10.08
N HIS A 358 9.26 4.21 -10.18
CA HIS A 358 8.26 4.27 -9.09
C HIS A 358 8.78 3.70 -7.77
N ASP A 359 9.48 2.56 -7.79
CA ASP A 359 10.03 1.94 -6.58
C ASP A 359 11.07 2.82 -5.85
N GLY A 360 11.50 3.94 -6.42
CA GLY A 360 12.39 4.92 -5.77
C GLY A 360 11.82 5.44 -4.44
N PHE A 361 10.49 5.50 -4.27
CA PHE A 361 9.91 5.87 -2.98
C PHE A 361 10.16 4.81 -1.87
N LEU A 362 10.47 3.57 -2.24
CA LEU A 362 10.82 2.51 -1.28
C LEU A 362 12.33 2.48 -0.98
N THR A 363 13.15 2.75 -1.98
CA THR A 363 14.60 2.53 -1.89
C THR A 363 15.39 3.80 -1.56
N ASP A 364 14.88 4.97 -1.96
CA ASP A 364 15.59 6.26 -1.87
C ASP A 364 14.80 7.31 -1.06
N ILE A 365 13.87 6.86 -0.20
CA ILE A 365 12.99 7.70 0.61
C ILE A 365 13.76 8.55 1.63
N ASP A 366 14.94 8.11 2.03
CA ASP A 366 15.83 8.81 2.95
C ASP A 366 16.25 10.20 2.43
N GLN A 367 16.14 10.45 1.13
CA GLN A 367 16.32 11.80 0.57
C GLN A 367 15.31 12.83 1.12
N LEU A 368 14.16 12.37 1.62
CA LEU A 368 13.18 13.24 2.28
C LEU A 368 13.47 13.45 3.76
N SER A 369 14.42 12.73 4.38
CA SER A 369 14.70 12.80 5.80
C SER A 369 14.98 14.24 6.29
N PRO A 370 15.79 15.06 5.60
CA PRO A 370 16.07 16.42 6.10
C PRO A 370 14.82 17.30 6.23
N VAL A 371 13.90 17.24 5.26
CA VAL A 371 12.67 18.04 5.32
C VAL A 371 11.64 17.43 6.27
N LEU A 372 11.60 16.11 6.38
CA LEU A 372 10.72 15.42 7.33
C LEU A 372 11.12 15.71 8.77
N GLU A 373 12.41 15.59 9.10
CA GLU A 373 12.93 15.82 10.45
C GLU A 373 12.83 17.28 10.87
N SER A 374 13.00 18.24 9.94
CA SER A 374 12.89 19.66 10.27
C SER A 374 11.45 20.14 10.43
N ASP A 375 10.54 19.68 9.58
CA ASP A 375 9.24 20.33 9.40
C ASP A 375 8.04 19.44 9.73
N PHE A 376 8.16 18.11 9.59
CA PHE A 376 7.04 17.18 9.71
C PHE A 376 7.15 16.22 10.89
N LEU A 377 8.34 15.90 11.33
CA LEU A 377 8.61 15.00 12.44
C LEU A 377 9.41 15.69 13.56
N SER A 378 9.45 17.02 13.56
CA SER A 378 9.99 17.78 14.66
C SER A 378 8.98 17.86 15.81
N PRO A 379 9.41 17.80 17.09
CA PRO A 379 8.53 18.16 18.18
C PRO A 379 8.16 19.64 18.03
N GLU A 380 6.88 19.95 18.16
CA GLU A 380 6.49 21.36 18.30
C GLU A 380 7.07 21.91 19.60
N HIS A 381 7.66 23.10 19.50
CA HIS A 381 8.18 23.88 20.65
C HIS A 381 7.04 24.54 21.41
#